data_d2e8ca13073163c050d275b937686e2f
#
_entry.id   d2e8ca13073163c050d275b937686e2f
#
_cell.length_a   1.000
_cell.length_b   1.000
_cell.length_c   1.000
_cell.angle_alpha   90.00
_cell.angle_beta   90.00
_cell.angle_gamma   90.00
#
_symmetry.space_group_name_H-M   'P 1'
#
loop_
_entity.id
_entity.type
_entity.pdbx_description
1 polymer ?
#
loop_
_entity_poly.entity_id
_entity_poly.type
_entity_poly.pdbx_seq_one_letter_code
_entity_poly.pdbx_strand_id
1 'polypeptide(L)'
;MKKIILLLSILLSFSFLSAQEKAKSVFDVARSGTLAELKDLMKQNPDVINQTNDHGFSPLILACYKGNNEVAKFLMDNVKDINYKSQEGTALAGLSVKYNKDLVEHLLSKNANPNIADATGSTPLFWAVKFGNKELIELLLKHKADKSIKDSQGMTPFEYALQTNNKDIINLLKN
;
A
#
# COMPACT_ATOMS: atom_id res chain seq x y z
N MET A 1 51.17 -32.01 -8.51
CA MET A 1 49.98 -31.88 -9.34
C MET A 1 48.68 -32.23 -8.61
N LYS A 2 48.53 -33.39 -7.96
CA LYS A 2 47.27 -33.76 -7.23
C LYS A 2 46.82 -32.80 -6.11
N LYS A 3 47.76 -32.17 -5.35
CA LYS A 3 47.43 -31.22 -4.28
C LYS A 3 46.90 -29.86 -4.80
N ILE A 4 47.32 -29.44 -5.99
CA ILE A 4 46.85 -28.17 -6.61
C ILE A 4 45.43 -28.31 -7.17
N ILE A 5 45.11 -29.49 -7.72
CA ILE A 5 43.80 -29.80 -8.21
C ILE A 5 42.73 -29.84 -7.11
N LEU A 6 43.13 -30.38 -5.93
CA LEU A 6 42.25 -30.43 -4.75
C LEU A 6 41.99 -29.05 -4.18
N LEU A 7 42.96 -28.13 -4.14
CA LEU A 7 42.76 -26.74 -3.71
C LEU A 7 41.89 -25.93 -4.66
N LEU A 8 42.01 -26.14 -5.97
CA LEU A 8 41.14 -25.50 -6.95
C LEU A 8 39.68 -26.00 -6.87
N SER A 9 39.45 -27.27 -6.57
CA SER A 9 38.10 -27.81 -6.40
C SER A 9 37.42 -27.28 -5.14
N ILE A 10 38.17 -27.06 -4.06
CA ILE A 10 37.67 -26.47 -2.79
C ILE A 10 37.37 -24.98 -2.99
N LEU A 11 38.21 -24.23 -3.72
CA LEU A 11 37.94 -22.83 -4.04
C LEU A 11 36.71 -22.64 -4.96
N LEU A 12 36.50 -23.54 -5.92
CA LEU A 12 35.30 -23.54 -6.77
C LEU A 12 34.03 -23.91 -5.99
N SER A 13 34.10 -24.82 -5.02
CA SER A 13 32.96 -25.16 -4.19
C SER A 13 32.61 -24.05 -3.17
N PHE A 14 33.60 -23.27 -2.71
CA PHE A 14 33.37 -22.12 -1.85
C PHE A 14 32.76 -20.93 -2.58
N SER A 15 33.04 -20.72 -3.87
CA SER A 15 32.43 -19.68 -4.68
C SER A 15 30.98 -19.99 -5.08
N PHE A 16 30.56 -21.26 -5.04
CA PHE A 16 29.15 -21.66 -5.25
C PHE A 16 28.30 -21.61 -3.98
N LEU A 17 28.92 -21.51 -2.79
CA LEU A 17 28.20 -21.45 -1.50
C LEU A 17 27.96 -20.01 -1.02
N SER A 18 28.53 -18.99 -1.70
CA SER A 18 28.28 -17.61 -1.40
C SER A 18 27.11 -17.09 -2.22
N ALA A 19 26.01 -16.87 -1.56
CA ALA A 19 24.84 -16.11 -2.03
C ALA A 19 23.90 -16.86 -2.98
N GLN A 20 23.26 -17.90 -2.50
CA GLN A 20 21.86 -18.06 -2.85
C GLN A 20 21.08 -17.01 -2.02
N GLU A 21 21.26 -15.74 -2.37
CA GLU A 21 20.38 -14.68 -1.88
C GLU A 21 18.97 -15.08 -2.28
N LYS A 22 18.15 -15.41 -1.31
CA LYS A 22 16.77 -15.86 -1.57
C LYS A 22 16.11 -14.82 -2.45
N ALA A 23 15.74 -15.22 -3.66
CA ALA A 23 15.12 -14.31 -4.63
C ALA A 23 13.98 -13.57 -3.94
N LYS A 24 14.02 -12.23 -3.96
CA LYS A 24 13.00 -11.39 -3.32
C LYS A 24 11.64 -11.68 -3.97
N SER A 25 10.65 -11.89 -3.15
CA SER A 25 9.26 -11.95 -3.63
C SER A 25 8.79 -10.57 -4.09
N VAL A 26 7.73 -10.51 -4.90
CA VAL A 26 7.08 -9.23 -5.27
C VAL A 26 6.65 -8.44 -4.04
N PHE A 27 6.30 -9.12 -2.96
CA PHE A 27 5.89 -8.49 -1.70
C PHE A 27 7.07 -7.86 -0.96
N ASP A 28 8.27 -8.46 -1.03
CA ASP A 28 9.49 -7.89 -0.47
C ASP A 28 9.92 -6.66 -1.28
N VAL A 29 9.84 -6.77 -2.61
CA VAL A 29 10.12 -5.64 -3.52
C VAL A 29 9.11 -4.51 -3.29
N ALA A 30 7.84 -4.81 -3.12
CA ALA A 30 6.82 -3.80 -2.83
C ALA A 30 7.10 -3.07 -1.49
N ARG A 31 7.58 -3.79 -0.46
CA ARG A 31 7.89 -3.18 0.84
C ARG A 31 9.11 -2.26 0.82
N SER A 32 10.18 -2.66 0.13
CA SER A 32 11.48 -1.97 0.24
C SER A 32 12.43 -2.20 -0.92
N GLY A 33 11.97 -2.81 -2.01
CA GLY A 33 12.76 -3.04 -3.21
C GLY A 33 12.73 -1.84 -4.16
N THR A 34 13.40 -2.00 -5.30
CA THR A 34 13.49 -1.00 -6.35
C THR A 34 12.50 -1.28 -7.49
N LEU A 35 12.22 -0.26 -8.29
CA LEU A 35 11.42 -0.42 -9.50
C LEU A 35 12.09 -1.36 -10.52
N ALA A 36 13.43 -1.41 -10.57
CA ALA A 36 14.16 -2.33 -11.43
C ALA A 36 13.89 -3.79 -11.04
N GLU A 37 13.99 -4.12 -9.74
CA GLU A 37 13.66 -5.46 -9.23
C GLU A 37 12.21 -5.85 -9.53
N LEU A 38 11.26 -4.91 -9.39
CA LEU A 38 9.86 -5.16 -9.74
C LEU A 38 9.70 -5.51 -11.23
N LYS A 39 10.32 -4.71 -12.10
CA LYS A 39 10.28 -4.95 -13.55
C LYS A 39 10.92 -6.29 -13.94
N ASP A 40 11.98 -6.71 -13.26
CA ASP A 40 12.62 -8.00 -13.52
C ASP A 40 11.71 -9.18 -13.11
N LEU A 41 10.97 -9.06 -11.99
CA LEU A 41 9.94 -10.03 -11.63
C LEU A 41 8.81 -10.08 -12.66
N MET A 42 8.37 -8.91 -13.16
CA MET A 42 7.32 -8.83 -14.19
C MET A 42 7.74 -9.42 -15.54
N LYS A 43 9.03 -9.40 -15.91
CA LYS A 43 9.53 -10.09 -17.11
C LYS A 43 9.31 -11.60 -17.03
N GLN A 44 9.42 -12.17 -15.83
CA GLN A 44 9.22 -13.60 -15.58
C GLN A 44 7.73 -13.95 -15.50
N ASN A 45 6.96 -13.11 -14.83
CA ASN A 45 5.51 -13.23 -14.69
C ASN A 45 4.86 -11.83 -14.66
N PRO A 46 4.28 -11.35 -15.78
CA PRO A 46 3.64 -10.03 -15.82
C PRO A 46 2.50 -9.85 -14.80
N ASP A 47 1.86 -10.94 -14.39
CA ASP A 47 0.74 -10.92 -13.44
C ASP A 47 1.17 -10.95 -11.97
N VAL A 48 2.46 -11.00 -11.68
CA VAL A 48 3.00 -11.04 -10.31
C VAL A 48 2.54 -9.85 -9.46
N ILE A 49 2.32 -8.69 -10.08
CA ILE A 49 1.88 -7.47 -9.40
C ILE A 49 0.41 -7.52 -8.93
N ASN A 50 -0.37 -8.49 -9.41
CA ASN A 50 -1.77 -8.69 -9.04
C ASN A 50 -1.97 -9.85 -8.04
N GLN A 51 -0.90 -10.48 -7.60
CA GLN A 51 -0.95 -11.54 -6.60
C GLN A 51 -1.24 -10.99 -5.21
N THR A 52 -1.64 -11.87 -4.31
CA THR A 52 -1.82 -11.58 -2.89
C THR A 52 -0.96 -12.51 -2.05
N ASN A 53 -0.45 -12.00 -0.92
CA ASN A 53 0.26 -12.83 0.05
C ASN A 53 -0.73 -13.57 0.98
N ASP A 54 -0.20 -14.40 1.88
CA ASP A 54 -0.98 -15.21 2.84
C ASP A 54 -1.85 -14.35 3.79
N HIS A 55 -1.56 -13.06 3.92
CA HIS A 55 -2.36 -12.10 4.70
C HIS A 55 -3.35 -11.31 3.83
N GLY A 56 -3.49 -11.64 2.56
CA GLY A 56 -4.40 -10.96 1.63
C GLY A 56 -3.92 -9.59 1.14
N PHE A 57 -2.65 -9.20 1.37
CA PHE A 57 -2.14 -7.93 0.85
C PHE A 57 -1.66 -8.07 -0.59
N SER A 58 -2.06 -7.12 -1.44
CA SER A 58 -1.45 -6.94 -2.76
C SER A 58 -0.13 -6.17 -2.68
N PRO A 59 0.75 -6.28 -3.70
CA PRO A 59 1.96 -5.46 -3.79
C PRO A 59 1.67 -3.95 -3.70
N LEU A 60 0.58 -3.48 -4.31
CA LEU A 60 0.19 -2.07 -4.26
C LEU A 60 -0.12 -1.60 -2.83
N ILE A 61 -0.93 -2.37 -2.09
CA ILE A 61 -1.24 -2.04 -0.68
C ILE A 61 0.05 -1.97 0.14
N LEU A 62 0.96 -2.95 -0.03
CA LEU A 62 2.22 -2.98 0.70
C LEU A 62 3.13 -1.80 0.36
N ALA A 63 3.26 -1.45 -0.92
CA ALA A 63 4.08 -0.32 -1.36
C ALA A 63 3.56 1.01 -0.77
N CYS A 64 2.26 1.23 -0.80
CA CYS A 64 1.62 2.40 -0.19
C CYS A 64 1.84 2.45 1.32
N TYR A 65 1.56 1.35 2.02
CA TYR A 65 1.69 1.28 3.48
C TYR A 65 3.13 1.41 3.97
N LYS A 66 4.10 0.90 3.20
CA LYS A 66 5.54 0.97 3.55
C LYS A 66 6.21 2.26 3.07
N GLY A 67 5.56 3.03 2.20
CA GLY A 67 6.08 4.28 1.67
C GLY A 67 7.14 4.06 0.58
N ASN A 68 7.05 2.95 -0.15
CA ASN A 68 7.86 2.74 -1.36
C ASN A 68 7.22 3.47 -2.55
N ASN A 69 7.40 4.78 -2.57
CA ASN A 69 6.65 5.70 -3.43
C ASN A 69 6.84 5.43 -4.93
N GLU A 70 8.07 5.10 -5.36
CA GLU A 70 8.38 4.83 -6.75
C GLU A 70 7.67 3.55 -7.24
N VAL A 71 7.77 2.48 -6.46
CA VAL A 71 7.10 1.21 -6.73
C VAL A 71 5.58 1.37 -6.65
N ALA A 72 5.06 2.12 -5.66
CA ALA A 72 3.63 2.39 -5.53
C ALA A 72 3.06 3.10 -6.77
N LYS A 73 3.70 4.18 -7.24
CA LYS A 73 3.28 4.89 -8.46
C LYS A 73 3.22 3.96 -9.67
N PHE A 74 4.26 3.18 -9.88
CA PHE A 74 4.30 2.22 -10.98
C PHE A 74 3.17 1.18 -10.88
N LEU A 75 2.93 0.64 -9.68
CA LEU A 75 1.85 -0.33 -9.45
C LEU A 75 0.47 0.27 -9.71
N MET A 76 0.21 1.52 -9.28
CA MET A 76 -1.04 2.23 -9.55
C MET A 76 -1.38 2.33 -11.04
N ASP A 77 -0.35 2.41 -11.89
CA ASP A 77 -0.52 2.52 -13.34
C ASP A 77 -0.69 1.15 -14.04
N ASN A 78 -0.35 0.04 -13.38
CA ASN A 78 -0.22 -1.27 -14.01
C ASN A 78 -1.06 -2.40 -13.40
N VAL A 79 -1.64 -2.22 -12.20
CA VAL A 79 -2.49 -3.25 -11.58
C VAL A 79 -3.85 -3.34 -12.29
N LYS A 80 -4.43 -4.53 -12.28
CA LYS A 80 -5.77 -4.79 -12.87
C LYS A 80 -6.90 -4.16 -12.07
N ASP A 81 -6.75 -4.14 -10.74
CA ASP A 81 -7.75 -3.59 -9.82
C ASP A 81 -7.08 -2.63 -8.81
N ILE A 82 -7.27 -1.34 -9.05
CA ILE A 82 -6.80 -0.26 -8.16
C ILE A 82 -7.56 -0.26 -6.82
N ASN A 83 -8.75 -0.86 -6.79
CA ASN A 83 -9.67 -0.92 -5.67
C ASN A 83 -9.59 -2.24 -4.90
N TYR A 84 -8.60 -3.10 -5.24
CA TYR A 84 -8.41 -4.35 -4.50
C TYR A 84 -8.37 -4.09 -2.99
N LYS A 85 -9.17 -4.86 -2.25
CA LYS A 85 -9.36 -4.71 -0.80
C LYS A 85 -8.82 -5.93 -0.06
N SER A 86 -7.91 -5.71 0.87
CA SER A 86 -7.55 -6.65 1.94
C SER A 86 -8.46 -6.44 3.18
N GLN A 87 -8.21 -7.17 4.25
CA GLN A 87 -8.89 -6.90 5.53
C GLN A 87 -8.55 -5.51 6.09
N GLU A 88 -7.34 -5.03 5.88
CA GLU A 88 -6.86 -3.69 6.28
C GLU A 88 -7.32 -2.57 5.31
N GLY A 89 -8.17 -2.89 4.34
CA GLY A 89 -8.68 -1.95 3.35
C GLY A 89 -7.90 -1.93 2.04
N THR A 90 -8.07 -0.84 1.30
CA THR A 90 -7.44 -0.59 -0.01
C THR A 90 -6.09 0.13 0.13
N ALA A 91 -5.38 0.31 -0.97
CA ALA A 91 -4.19 1.16 -1.03
C ALA A 91 -4.47 2.60 -0.56
N LEU A 92 -5.66 3.13 -0.88
CA LEU A 92 -6.08 4.47 -0.44
C LEU A 92 -6.30 4.52 1.09
N ALA A 93 -6.85 3.47 1.69
CA ALA A 93 -6.94 3.36 3.16
C ALA A 93 -5.54 3.35 3.80
N GLY A 94 -4.60 2.59 3.23
CA GLY A 94 -3.20 2.57 3.67
C GLY A 94 -2.54 3.96 3.64
N LEU A 95 -2.77 4.74 2.58
CA LEU A 95 -2.29 6.11 2.46
C LEU A 95 -3.03 7.09 3.39
N SER A 96 -4.22 6.75 3.87
CA SER A 96 -4.91 7.58 4.85
C SER A 96 -4.30 7.45 6.25
N VAL A 97 -3.62 6.34 6.51
CA VAL A 97 -2.83 6.13 7.75
C VAL A 97 -1.42 6.72 7.58
N LYS A 98 -0.79 6.48 6.44
CA LYS A 98 0.57 6.99 6.12
C LYS A 98 0.49 7.98 4.96
N TYR A 99 0.03 9.19 5.28
CA TYR A 99 -0.28 10.19 4.29
C TYR A 99 0.90 10.55 3.39
N ASN A 100 0.66 10.49 2.09
CA ASN A 100 1.51 11.06 1.05
C ASN A 100 0.59 11.67 -0.01
N LYS A 101 0.59 13.00 -0.10
CA LYS A 101 -0.30 13.77 -0.98
C LYS A 101 -0.21 13.30 -2.44
N ASP A 102 0.99 13.23 -2.98
CA ASP A 102 1.20 12.89 -4.40
C ASP A 102 0.64 11.49 -4.74
N LEU A 103 0.81 10.52 -3.83
CA LEU A 103 0.28 9.17 -4.04
C LEU A 103 -1.24 9.13 -3.90
N VAL A 104 -1.82 9.88 -2.95
CA VAL A 104 -3.28 9.97 -2.80
C VAL A 104 -3.90 10.61 -4.04
N GLU A 105 -3.37 11.75 -4.51
CA GLU A 105 -3.83 12.40 -5.72
C GLU A 105 -3.70 11.47 -6.94
N HIS A 106 -2.60 10.73 -7.05
CA HIS A 106 -2.40 9.77 -8.14
C HIS A 106 -3.44 8.63 -8.09
N LEU A 107 -3.67 8.01 -6.92
CA LEU A 107 -4.71 6.98 -6.76
C LEU A 107 -6.10 7.50 -7.14
N LEU A 108 -6.47 8.68 -6.64
CA LEU A 108 -7.77 9.28 -6.92
C LEU A 108 -7.93 9.65 -8.41
N SER A 109 -6.85 10.09 -9.08
CA SER A 109 -6.85 10.31 -10.53
C SER A 109 -7.04 9.04 -11.35
N LYS A 110 -6.70 7.87 -10.78
CA LYS A 110 -6.93 6.54 -11.35
C LYS A 110 -8.29 5.94 -10.95
N ASN A 111 -9.21 6.75 -10.45
CA ASN A 111 -10.54 6.36 -9.99
C ASN A 111 -10.53 5.37 -8.79
N ALA A 112 -9.55 5.48 -7.89
CA ALA A 112 -9.63 4.79 -6.61
C ALA A 112 -10.89 5.24 -5.86
N ASN A 113 -11.69 4.28 -5.41
CA ASN A 113 -12.94 4.54 -4.72
C ASN A 113 -12.69 4.90 -3.24
N PRO A 114 -13.00 6.13 -2.79
CA PRO A 114 -12.76 6.56 -1.41
C PRO A 114 -13.75 5.97 -0.39
N ASN A 115 -14.73 5.19 -0.85
CA ASN A 115 -15.83 4.68 -0.03
C ASN A 115 -15.69 3.19 0.33
N ILE A 116 -14.58 2.54 -0.06
CA ILE A 116 -14.34 1.16 0.31
C ILE A 116 -13.80 1.11 1.75
N ALA A 117 -14.61 0.54 2.64
CA ALA A 117 -14.26 0.36 4.04
C ALA A 117 -13.38 -0.89 4.25
N ASP A 118 -12.53 -0.87 5.27
CA ASP A 118 -11.77 -2.03 5.77
C ASP A 118 -12.66 -3.02 6.56
N ALA A 119 -12.06 -4.01 7.21
CA ALA A 119 -12.79 -5.00 8.01
C ALA A 119 -13.45 -4.39 9.26
N THR A 120 -13.02 -3.21 9.71
CA THR A 120 -13.64 -2.48 10.82
C THR A 120 -14.77 -1.54 10.38
N GLY A 121 -15.10 -1.52 9.09
CA GLY A 121 -16.07 -0.58 8.52
C GLY A 121 -15.50 0.82 8.28
N SER A 122 -14.21 1.04 8.58
CA SER A 122 -13.58 2.36 8.47
C SER A 122 -13.18 2.64 7.02
N THR A 123 -13.69 3.76 6.47
CA THR A 123 -13.32 4.26 5.14
C THR A 123 -12.02 5.08 5.20
N PRO A 124 -11.38 5.39 4.04
CA PRO A 124 -10.30 6.37 3.98
C PRO A 124 -10.62 7.70 4.67
N LEU A 125 -11.87 8.20 4.52
CA LEU A 125 -12.31 9.42 5.20
C LEU A 125 -12.34 9.26 6.72
N PHE A 126 -12.79 8.11 7.24
CA PHE A 126 -12.80 7.83 8.67
C PHE A 126 -11.36 7.87 9.24
N TRP A 127 -10.42 7.24 8.56
CA TRP A 127 -9.00 7.27 8.95
C TRP A 127 -8.42 8.67 8.88
N ALA A 128 -8.72 9.46 7.84
CA ALA A 128 -8.28 10.85 7.73
C ALA A 128 -8.76 11.70 8.91
N VAL A 129 -10.02 11.52 9.32
CA VAL A 129 -10.60 12.19 10.50
C VAL A 129 -9.92 11.73 11.78
N LYS A 130 -9.72 10.43 11.95
CA LYS A 130 -9.08 9.83 13.12
C LYS A 130 -7.65 10.35 13.34
N PHE A 131 -6.90 10.55 12.27
CA PHE A 131 -5.53 11.09 12.32
C PHE A 131 -5.48 12.63 12.22
N GLY A 132 -6.60 13.29 12.11
CA GLY A 132 -6.66 14.77 12.11
C GLY A 132 -6.11 15.40 10.83
N ASN A 133 -6.03 14.66 9.71
CA ASN A 133 -5.45 15.15 8.47
C ASN A 133 -6.46 15.94 7.65
N LYS A 134 -6.50 17.25 7.84
CA LYS A 134 -7.43 18.16 7.17
C LYS A 134 -7.27 18.15 5.66
N GLU A 135 -6.04 18.19 5.15
CA GLU A 135 -5.76 18.20 3.71
C GLU A 135 -6.29 16.93 3.03
N LEU A 136 -6.11 15.77 3.67
CA LEU A 136 -6.64 14.52 3.16
C LEU A 136 -8.18 14.48 3.22
N ILE A 137 -8.79 15.00 4.30
CA ILE A 137 -10.25 15.11 4.42
C ILE A 137 -10.81 15.91 3.25
N GLU A 138 -10.28 17.11 2.99
CA GLU A 138 -10.70 17.98 1.89
C GLU A 138 -10.55 17.28 0.53
N LEU A 139 -9.42 16.60 0.31
CA LEU A 139 -9.14 15.88 -0.91
C LEU A 139 -10.12 14.72 -1.14
N LEU A 140 -10.40 13.93 -0.10
CA LEU A 140 -11.34 12.82 -0.17
C LEU A 140 -12.78 13.31 -0.41
N LEU A 141 -13.21 14.38 0.26
CA LEU A 141 -14.53 14.99 0.05
C LEU A 141 -14.68 15.54 -1.38
N LYS A 142 -13.65 16.20 -1.91
CA LYS A 142 -13.62 16.63 -3.32
C LYS A 142 -13.81 15.46 -4.29
N HIS A 143 -13.32 14.27 -3.93
CA HIS A 143 -13.47 13.03 -4.69
C HIS A 143 -14.66 12.17 -4.25
N LYS A 144 -15.70 12.79 -3.67
CA LYS A 144 -16.99 12.17 -3.32
C LYS A 144 -16.90 11.09 -2.25
N ALA A 145 -16.00 11.27 -1.25
CA ALA A 145 -16.06 10.45 -0.05
C ALA A 145 -17.39 10.65 0.67
N ASP A 146 -18.05 9.54 0.99
CA ASP A 146 -19.35 9.54 1.66
C ASP A 146 -19.17 9.67 3.17
N LYS A 147 -19.66 10.79 3.74
CA LYS A 147 -19.59 11.09 5.16
C LYS A 147 -20.56 10.28 6.02
N SER A 148 -21.50 9.58 5.39
CA SER A 148 -22.57 8.82 6.07
C SER A 148 -22.21 7.38 6.36
N ILE A 149 -21.12 6.86 5.79
CA ILE A 149 -20.69 5.47 6.01
C ILE A 149 -20.26 5.32 7.47
N LYS A 150 -20.84 4.33 8.13
CA LYS A 150 -20.58 3.99 9.53
C LYS A 150 -19.55 2.88 9.64
N ASP A 151 -18.71 3.00 10.67
CA ASP A 151 -17.82 1.93 11.07
C ASP A 151 -18.55 0.79 11.80
N SER A 152 -17.81 -0.22 12.25
CA SER A 152 -18.35 -1.37 13.02
C SER A 152 -18.93 -0.98 14.40
N GLN A 153 -18.65 0.21 14.90
CA GLN A 153 -19.22 0.76 16.14
C GLN A 153 -20.46 1.61 15.86
N GLY A 154 -20.89 1.71 14.61
CA GLY A 154 -22.03 2.49 14.17
C GLY A 154 -21.77 3.99 14.08
N MET A 155 -20.51 4.43 14.14
CA MET A 155 -20.13 5.84 14.08
C MET A 155 -19.79 6.29 12.67
N THR A 156 -20.26 7.46 12.28
CA THR A 156 -19.80 8.18 11.10
C THR A 156 -18.50 8.95 11.39
N PRO A 157 -17.73 9.35 10.35
CA PRO A 157 -16.58 10.24 10.53
C PRO A 157 -16.92 11.52 11.28
N PHE A 158 -18.13 12.07 11.09
CA PHE A 158 -18.57 13.27 11.78
C PHE A 158 -18.83 13.04 13.29
N GLU A 159 -19.51 11.94 13.64
CA GLU A 159 -19.74 11.57 15.05
C GLU A 159 -18.41 11.32 15.79
N TYR A 160 -17.43 10.70 15.10
CA TYR A 160 -16.10 10.54 15.67
C TYR A 160 -15.39 11.89 15.88
N ALA A 161 -15.48 12.83 14.93
CA ALA A 161 -14.92 14.17 15.09
C ALA A 161 -15.52 14.93 16.26
N LEU A 162 -16.83 14.75 16.53
CA LEU A 162 -17.48 15.32 17.71
C LEU A 162 -16.91 14.77 19.02
N GLN A 163 -16.65 13.45 19.10
CA GLN A 163 -16.06 12.85 20.31
C GLN A 163 -14.66 13.39 20.59
N THR A 164 -13.86 13.62 19.55
CA THR A 164 -12.49 14.16 19.69
C THR A 164 -12.46 15.67 19.91
N ASN A 165 -13.63 16.36 19.84
CA ASN A 165 -13.78 17.82 19.96
C ASN A 165 -12.85 18.63 19.01
N ASN A 166 -12.54 18.08 17.85
CA ASN A 166 -11.71 18.76 16.85
C ASN A 166 -12.57 19.72 16.02
N LYS A 167 -12.65 20.97 16.48
CA LYS A 167 -13.52 22.00 15.88
C LYS A 167 -13.27 22.21 14.38
N ASP A 168 -12.03 22.16 13.94
CA ASP A 168 -11.69 22.39 12.54
C ASP A 168 -12.22 21.24 11.64
N ILE A 169 -12.02 20.00 12.07
CA ILE A 169 -12.55 18.83 11.35
C ILE A 169 -14.06 18.78 11.39
N ILE A 170 -14.67 19.11 12.55
CA ILE A 170 -16.12 19.22 12.66
C ILE A 170 -16.67 20.20 11.62
N ASN A 171 -16.03 21.36 11.46
CA ASN A 171 -16.46 22.35 10.47
C ASN A 171 -16.29 21.88 9.03
N LEU A 172 -15.20 21.17 8.69
CA LEU A 172 -15.00 20.58 7.36
C LEU A 172 -16.07 19.53 7.02
N LEU A 173 -16.53 18.76 8.00
CA LEU A 173 -17.50 17.70 7.78
C LEU A 173 -18.96 18.18 7.78
N LYS A 174 -19.25 19.37 8.31
CA LYS A 174 -20.61 19.96 8.32
C LYS A 174 -21.08 20.41 6.94
N ASN A 175 -20.14 20.87 6.11
CA ASN A 175 -20.39 21.34 4.74
C ASN A 175 -20.36 20.15 3.75
#